data_f9fec4340ee476819b41b38e11979652
#
_entry.id   f9fec4340ee476819b41b38e11979652
#
_cell.length_a   1.000
_cell.length_b   1.000
_cell.length_c   1.000
_cell.angle_alpha   90.00
_cell.angle_beta   90.00
_cell.angle_gamma   90.00
#
_symmetry.space_group_name_H-M   'P 1'
#
loop_
_entity.id
_entity.type
_entity.pdbx_description
1 polymer ?
#
loop_
_entity_poly.entity_id
_entity_poly.type
_entity_poly.pdbx_seq_one_letter_code
_entity_poly.pdbx_strand_id
1 'polypeptide(L)'
;MTIFESREKIGAGNSAMDVARTALRKGVRHVSVFCRRYQTAASVREVYYAKADGVEFYYGMRPTRITDDGVYYQKVEMDEDGNITSTSEEQFFPCTSVIIAISQGAQNRIVSTTTGLEMSSHGLLATDEHGHTTRDGIFASDDVVLGARTVVEAVKYSKQVAEEMDDYLTKRREEHKGTVETNENP
;
A
#
# COMPACT_ATOMS: atom_id res chain seq x y z
N MET A 1 -20.32 -12.22 7.32
CA MET A 1 -19.16 -11.95 6.44
C MET A 1 -18.08 -11.28 7.26
N THR A 2 -16.87 -11.74 7.14
CA THR A 2 -15.76 -11.18 7.94
C THR A 2 -14.64 -10.72 7.00
N ILE A 3 -14.11 -9.53 7.24
CA ILE A 3 -13.08 -8.90 6.43
C ILE A 3 -11.80 -8.86 7.25
N PHE A 4 -10.70 -9.34 6.68
CA PHE A 4 -9.40 -9.42 7.37
C PHE A 4 -8.38 -8.49 6.82
N GLU A 5 -7.43 -8.25 7.70
CA GLU A 5 -6.22 -7.50 7.46
C GLU A 5 -4.98 -8.38 7.65
N SER A 6 -3.95 -8.20 6.82
CA SER A 6 -2.73 -8.98 6.85
C SER A 6 -1.51 -8.30 7.46
N ARG A 7 -0.43 -9.09 7.44
CA ARG A 7 0.91 -8.87 7.98
C ARG A 7 1.52 -7.51 7.62
N GLU A 8 2.27 -6.99 8.50
CA GLU A 8 3.38 -6.04 8.47
C GLU A 8 3.11 -4.53 8.40
N LYS A 9 2.18 -4.01 7.71
CA LYS A 9 1.86 -2.56 7.82
C LYS A 9 0.40 -2.33 7.52
N ILE A 10 -0.30 -1.74 8.48
CA ILE A 10 -1.51 -0.98 8.30
C ILE A 10 -2.81 -1.79 8.33
N GLY A 11 -3.63 -1.49 9.31
CA GLY A 11 -4.96 -1.87 9.62
C GLY A 11 -6.00 -1.59 8.56
N ALA A 12 -7.21 -2.13 8.73
CA ALA A 12 -8.37 -1.99 7.85
C ALA A 12 -8.34 -0.65 7.09
N GLY A 13 -7.94 -0.70 5.83
CA GLY A 13 -7.77 0.46 4.97
C GLY A 13 -9.09 0.92 4.35
N ASN A 14 -9.08 2.00 3.57
CA ASN A 14 -10.27 2.51 2.89
C ASN A 14 -10.95 1.45 2.03
N SER A 15 -10.20 0.59 1.33
CA SER A 15 -10.75 -0.52 0.54
C SER A 15 -11.57 -1.51 1.37
N ALA A 16 -11.14 -1.80 2.62
CA ALA A 16 -11.90 -2.65 3.53
C ALA A 16 -13.22 -1.99 3.95
N MET A 17 -13.22 -0.68 4.14
CA MET A 17 -14.44 0.09 4.45
C MET A 17 -15.42 0.06 3.29
N ASP A 18 -14.94 0.28 2.05
CA ASP A 18 -15.76 0.22 0.85
C ASP A 18 -16.39 -1.16 0.65
N VAL A 19 -15.62 -2.22 0.84
CA VAL A 19 -16.11 -3.60 0.74
C VAL A 19 -17.16 -3.89 1.82
N ALA A 20 -16.89 -3.52 3.08
CA ALA A 20 -17.80 -3.74 4.20
C ALA A 20 -19.15 -3.04 3.99
N ARG A 21 -19.11 -1.77 3.62
CA ARG A 21 -20.31 -0.95 3.34
C ARG A 21 -21.07 -1.45 2.12
N THR A 22 -20.35 -1.86 1.08
CA THR A 22 -20.97 -2.45 -0.12
C THR A 22 -21.67 -3.76 0.20
N ALA A 23 -21.09 -4.61 1.03
CA ALA A 23 -21.72 -5.85 1.47
C ALA A 23 -23.03 -5.62 2.22
N LEU A 24 -23.07 -4.67 3.17
CA LEU A 24 -24.31 -4.29 3.87
C LEU A 24 -25.38 -3.80 2.88
N ARG A 25 -25.00 -2.92 1.95
CA ARG A 25 -25.92 -2.41 0.91
C ARG A 25 -26.43 -3.48 -0.05
N LYS A 26 -25.69 -4.57 -0.21
CA LYS A 26 -26.10 -5.76 -0.98
C LYS A 26 -26.94 -6.76 -0.17
N GLY A 27 -27.27 -6.44 1.08
CA GLY A 27 -28.18 -7.22 1.91
C GLY A 27 -27.49 -8.22 2.85
N VAL A 28 -26.19 -8.15 3.02
CA VAL A 28 -25.50 -8.91 4.08
C VAL A 28 -25.93 -8.33 5.42
N ARG A 29 -26.42 -9.18 6.34
CA ARG A 29 -27.00 -8.72 7.62
C ARG A 29 -25.95 -8.32 8.64
N HIS A 30 -24.82 -9.03 8.69
CA HIS A 30 -23.77 -8.82 9.66
C HIS A 30 -22.43 -8.79 8.94
N VAL A 31 -21.70 -7.71 9.11
CA VAL A 31 -20.35 -7.52 8.56
C VAL A 31 -19.43 -7.14 9.70
N SER A 32 -18.39 -7.97 9.90
CA SER A 32 -17.38 -7.79 10.93
C SER A 32 -16.04 -7.50 10.29
N VAL A 33 -15.33 -6.48 10.78
CA VAL A 33 -13.97 -6.13 10.35
C VAL A 33 -13.00 -6.47 11.49
N PHE A 34 -12.06 -7.35 11.22
CA PHE A 34 -11.01 -7.71 12.16
C PHE A 34 -9.79 -6.83 11.92
N CYS A 35 -9.39 -6.11 12.94
CA CYS A 35 -8.23 -5.24 12.94
C CYS A 35 -7.18 -5.83 13.90
N ARG A 36 -6.00 -6.14 13.41
CA ARG A 36 -4.90 -6.58 14.28
C ARG A 36 -4.46 -5.47 15.23
N ARG A 37 -4.44 -4.23 14.75
CA ARG A 37 -4.10 -3.04 15.54
C ARG A 37 -5.34 -2.44 16.18
N TYR A 38 -5.13 -1.61 17.21
CA TYR A 38 -6.18 -0.84 17.87
C TYR A 38 -6.64 0.39 17.06
N GLN A 39 -5.94 0.70 15.98
CA GLN A 39 -6.28 1.77 15.04
C GLN A 39 -6.39 1.20 13.63
N THR A 40 -7.33 1.73 12.85
CA THR A 40 -7.48 1.43 11.43
C THR A 40 -6.58 2.33 10.58
N ALA A 41 -6.15 1.85 9.41
CA ALA A 41 -5.46 2.70 8.43
C ALA A 41 -6.43 3.49 7.54
N ALA A 42 -7.71 3.15 7.58
CA ALA A 42 -8.73 3.92 6.88
C ALA A 42 -8.84 5.33 7.47
N SER A 43 -9.23 6.29 6.64
CA SER A 43 -9.51 7.64 7.10
C SER A 43 -10.61 7.62 8.18
N VAL A 44 -10.54 8.53 9.14
CA VAL A 44 -11.54 8.65 10.21
C VAL A 44 -12.95 8.76 9.65
N ARG A 45 -13.11 9.44 8.51
CA ARG A 45 -14.37 9.62 7.81
C ARG A 45 -14.93 8.29 7.30
N GLU A 46 -14.12 7.46 6.66
CA GLU A 46 -14.56 6.17 6.15
C GLU A 46 -14.92 5.19 7.27
N VAL A 47 -14.16 5.19 8.36
CA VAL A 47 -14.49 4.41 9.57
C VAL A 47 -15.80 4.87 10.18
N TYR A 48 -16.02 6.18 10.26
CA TYR A 48 -17.28 6.74 10.77
C TYR A 48 -18.47 6.26 9.93
N TYR A 49 -18.39 6.36 8.61
CA TYR A 49 -19.45 5.90 7.74
C TYR A 49 -19.69 4.39 7.80
N ALA A 50 -18.63 3.60 7.89
CA ALA A 50 -18.76 2.15 8.03
C ALA A 50 -19.48 1.79 9.34
N LYS A 51 -19.15 2.43 10.46
CA LYS A 51 -19.84 2.26 11.74
C LYS A 51 -21.31 2.71 11.66
N ALA A 52 -21.57 3.84 11.02
CA ALA A 52 -22.92 4.36 10.83
C ALA A 52 -23.80 3.43 9.97
N ASP A 53 -23.20 2.77 8.97
CA ASP A 53 -23.87 1.77 8.13
C ASP A 53 -24.08 0.42 8.87
N GLY A 54 -23.50 0.21 10.07
CA GLY A 54 -23.68 -0.98 10.89
C GLY A 54 -22.54 -2.01 10.82
N VAL A 55 -21.34 -1.61 10.35
CA VAL A 55 -20.16 -2.49 10.38
C VAL A 55 -19.63 -2.63 11.81
N GLU A 56 -19.41 -3.86 12.23
CA GLU A 56 -18.81 -4.18 13.53
C GLU A 56 -17.28 -4.27 13.43
N PHE A 57 -16.57 -3.64 14.39
CA PHE A 57 -15.12 -3.62 14.41
C PHE A 57 -14.57 -4.39 15.61
N TYR A 58 -13.67 -5.31 15.35
CA TYR A 58 -12.98 -6.11 16.34
C TYR A 58 -11.49 -5.80 16.28
N TYR A 59 -11.00 -5.08 17.29
CA TYR A 59 -9.61 -4.67 17.40
C TYR A 59 -8.76 -5.67 18.18
N GLY A 60 -7.45 -5.71 17.91
CA GLY A 60 -6.55 -6.67 18.54
C GLY A 60 -6.80 -8.11 18.10
N MET A 61 -7.42 -8.32 16.94
CA MET A 61 -7.74 -9.65 16.41
C MET A 61 -6.79 -10.03 15.28
N ARG A 62 -5.99 -11.07 15.52
CA ARG A 62 -5.07 -11.63 14.52
C ARG A 62 -5.64 -12.95 13.99
N PRO A 63 -6.11 -13.00 12.74
CA PRO A 63 -6.53 -14.25 12.12
C PRO A 63 -5.34 -15.19 11.98
N THR A 64 -5.57 -16.48 12.26
CA THR A 64 -4.57 -17.54 12.15
C THR A 64 -4.91 -18.53 11.05
N ARG A 65 -6.21 -18.82 10.89
CA ARG A 65 -6.68 -19.82 9.93
C ARG A 65 -8.12 -19.52 9.50
N ILE A 66 -8.41 -19.74 8.21
CA ILE A 66 -9.75 -19.66 7.63
C ILE A 66 -10.21 -21.08 7.31
N THR A 67 -11.46 -21.37 7.61
CA THR A 67 -12.14 -22.65 7.31
C THR A 67 -13.50 -22.37 6.66
N ASP A 68 -14.17 -23.42 6.19
CA ASP A 68 -15.51 -23.31 5.59
C ASP A 68 -16.56 -22.79 6.58
N ASP A 69 -16.37 -23.04 7.88
CA ASP A 69 -17.31 -22.67 8.94
C ASP A 69 -17.00 -21.30 9.58
N GLY A 70 -15.81 -20.74 9.35
CA GLY A 70 -15.42 -19.49 9.96
C GLY A 70 -13.91 -19.27 10.06
N VAL A 71 -13.50 -18.50 11.04
CA VAL A 71 -12.14 -18.05 11.21
C VAL A 71 -11.63 -18.32 12.61
N TYR A 72 -10.43 -18.85 12.68
CA TYR A 72 -9.65 -18.92 13.90
C TYR A 72 -8.81 -17.67 14.05
N TYR A 73 -8.72 -17.15 15.26
CA TYR A 73 -7.98 -15.94 15.57
C TYR A 73 -7.38 -15.98 16.97
N GLN A 74 -6.38 -15.17 17.19
CA GLN A 74 -5.82 -14.86 18.49
C GLN A 74 -6.07 -13.39 18.83
N LYS A 75 -6.40 -13.09 20.06
CA LYS A 75 -6.34 -11.71 20.56
C LYS A 75 -4.88 -11.36 20.80
N VAL A 76 -4.49 -10.16 20.40
CA VAL A 76 -3.12 -9.67 20.56
C VAL A 76 -3.12 -8.41 21.41
N GLU A 77 -2.14 -8.30 22.29
CA GLU A 77 -1.79 -7.06 22.98
C GLU A 77 -0.58 -6.46 22.28
N MET A 78 -0.51 -5.14 22.24
CA MET A 78 0.56 -4.40 21.59
C MET A 78 1.08 -3.32 22.52
N ASP A 79 2.38 -3.06 22.41
CA ASP A 79 3.02 -1.90 23.03
C ASP A 79 2.70 -0.59 22.25
N GLU A 80 3.22 0.53 22.73
CA GLU A 80 3.05 1.85 22.11
C GLU A 80 3.67 1.92 20.70
N ASP A 81 4.68 1.11 20.43
CA ASP A 81 5.34 1.02 19.11
C ASP A 81 4.59 0.10 18.14
N GLY A 82 3.53 -0.60 18.60
CA GLY A 82 2.71 -1.51 17.81
C GLY A 82 3.31 -2.91 17.62
N ASN A 83 4.29 -3.30 18.46
CA ASN A 83 4.79 -4.66 18.50
C ASN A 83 3.87 -5.54 19.36
N ILE A 84 3.69 -6.78 18.95
CA ILE A 84 2.87 -7.73 19.71
C ILE A 84 3.65 -8.16 20.95
N THR A 85 3.10 -7.89 22.12
CA THR A 85 3.66 -8.24 23.43
C THR A 85 3.09 -9.53 23.98
N SER A 86 1.83 -9.83 23.69
CA SER A 86 1.19 -11.08 24.06
C SER A 86 0.15 -11.54 23.04
N THR A 87 -0.15 -12.84 23.06
CA THR A 87 -1.20 -13.44 22.27
C THR A 87 -2.02 -14.40 23.12
N SER A 88 -3.36 -14.40 22.95
CA SER A 88 -4.24 -15.39 23.57
C SER A 88 -4.10 -16.76 22.92
N GLU A 89 -4.73 -17.75 23.52
CA GLU A 89 -5.04 -19.00 22.83
C GLU A 89 -5.93 -18.74 21.60
N GLU A 90 -5.90 -19.68 20.67
CA GLU A 90 -6.70 -19.61 19.43
C GLU A 90 -8.20 -19.73 19.77
N GLN A 91 -8.99 -18.82 19.22
CA GLN A 91 -10.45 -18.73 19.38
C GLN A 91 -11.10 -18.87 18.02
N PHE A 92 -12.37 -19.25 17.98
CA PHE A 92 -13.13 -19.43 16.75
C PHE A 92 -14.23 -18.38 16.62
N PHE A 93 -14.37 -17.82 15.43
CA PHE A 93 -15.42 -16.87 15.05
C PHE A 93 -16.20 -17.47 13.85
N PRO A 94 -17.49 -17.82 14.03
CA PRO A 94 -18.29 -18.38 12.96
C PRO A 94 -18.65 -17.34 11.91
N CYS A 95 -18.45 -17.65 10.65
CA CYS A 95 -18.90 -16.80 9.54
C CYS A 95 -19.05 -17.63 8.25
N THR A 96 -19.93 -17.18 7.37
CA THR A 96 -20.25 -17.87 6.11
C THR A 96 -19.40 -17.40 4.94
N SER A 97 -18.73 -16.27 5.07
CA SER A 97 -17.93 -15.68 4.00
C SER A 97 -16.81 -14.82 4.59
N VAL A 98 -15.66 -14.90 3.97
CA VAL A 98 -14.46 -14.15 4.35
C VAL A 98 -13.96 -13.36 3.15
N ILE A 99 -13.70 -12.08 3.35
CA ILE A 99 -13.05 -11.24 2.35
C ILE A 99 -11.71 -10.76 2.90
N ILE A 100 -10.66 -11.01 2.14
CA ILE A 100 -9.31 -10.59 2.47
C ILE A 100 -9.10 -9.22 1.82
N ALA A 101 -9.10 -8.16 2.64
CA ALA A 101 -8.87 -6.78 2.20
C ALA A 101 -7.52 -6.28 2.74
N ILE A 102 -6.48 -7.03 2.40
CA ILE A 102 -5.11 -6.76 2.77
C ILE A 102 -4.43 -6.04 1.60
N SER A 103 -3.52 -5.10 1.89
CA SER A 103 -2.77 -4.40 0.86
C SER A 103 -2.05 -5.38 -0.08
N GLN A 104 -1.80 -4.94 -1.30
CA GLN A 104 -0.99 -5.69 -2.26
C GLN A 104 0.49 -5.40 -2.03
N GLY A 105 1.34 -6.40 -2.20
CA GLY A 105 2.79 -6.25 -2.22
C GLY A 105 3.26 -5.76 -3.60
N ALA A 106 4.39 -5.08 -3.63
CA ALA A 106 5.03 -4.67 -4.87
C ALA A 106 5.46 -5.88 -5.71
N GLN A 107 5.22 -5.83 -7.01
CA GLN A 107 5.78 -6.79 -7.95
C GLN A 107 7.16 -6.32 -8.42
N ASN A 108 8.21 -6.97 -7.95
CA ASN A 108 9.59 -6.57 -8.21
C ASN A 108 10.15 -7.07 -9.56
N ARG A 109 9.29 -7.52 -10.47
CA ARG A 109 9.74 -8.14 -11.72
C ARG A 109 10.60 -7.19 -12.57
N ILE A 110 10.21 -5.93 -12.69
CA ILE A 110 10.97 -4.93 -13.48
C ILE A 110 12.37 -4.77 -12.91
N VAL A 111 12.49 -4.59 -11.59
CA VAL A 111 13.78 -4.39 -10.94
C VAL A 111 14.65 -5.65 -11.05
N SER A 112 14.09 -6.83 -10.80
CA SER A 112 14.84 -8.10 -10.85
C SER A 112 15.31 -8.49 -12.26
N THR A 113 14.70 -7.95 -13.32
CA THR A 113 15.04 -8.24 -14.71
C THR A 113 15.77 -7.11 -15.43
N THR A 114 15.99 -5.98 -14.77
CA THR A 114 16.64 -4.81 -15.38
C THR A 114 17.92 -4.45 -14.62
N THR A 115 19.05 -4.65 -15.25
CA THR A 115 20.36 -4.32 -14.66
C THR A 115 20.47 -2.82 -14.33
N GLY A 116 20.94 -2.51 -13.13
CA GLY A 116 21.16 -1.13 -12.69
C GLY A 116 19.95 -0.45 -12.05
N LEU A 117 18.80 -1.16 -11.91
CA LEU A 117 17.70 -0.71 -11.08
C LEU A 117 17.79 -1.38 -9.70
N GLU A 118 17.62 -0.59 -8.65
CA GLU A 118 17.63 -1.05 -7.26
C GLU A 118 16.28 -0.88 -6.58
N MET A 119 16.10 -1.62 -5.50
CA MET A 119 14.93 -1.51 -4.64
C MET A 119 15.25 -0.70 -3.38
N SER A 120 14.27 0.06 -2.93
CA SER A 120 14.28 0.68 -1.61
C SER A 120 14.14 -0.38 -0.51
N SER A 121 14.40 0.01 0.74
CA SER A 121 14.19 -0.84 1.92
C SER A 121 12.74 -1.33 2.08
N HIS A 122 11.80 -0.71 1.39
CA HIS A 122 10.38 -1.06 1.41
C HIS A 122 9.97 -1.99 0.24
N GLY A 123 10.91 -2.47 -0.57
CA GLY A 123 10.64 -3.34 -1.71
C GLY A 123 10.00 -2.62 -2.90
N LEU A 124 10.10 -1.30 -2.97
CA LEU A 124 9.67 -0.46 -4.07
C LEU A 124 10.88 -0.04 -4.91
N LEU A 125 10.67 0.54 -6.09
CA LEU A 125 11.77 1.05 -6.90
C LEU A 125 12.47 2.20 -6.17
N ALA A 126 13.81 2.13 -6.09
CA ALA A 126 14.59 3.18 -5.46
C ALA A 126 14.72 4.39 -6.40
N THR A 127 14.41 5.57 -5.88
CA THR A 127 14.60 6.86 -6.56
C THR A 127 15.14 7.89 -5.57
N ASP A 128 15.72 8.96 -6.10
CA ASP A 128 15.93 10.19 -5.33
C ASP A 128 14.62 10.98 -5.17
N GLU A 129 14.70 12.18 -4.58
CA GLU A 129 13.57 13.08 -4.36
C GLU A 129 12.98 13.67 -5.66
N HIS A 130 13.69 13.56 -6.77
CA HIS A 130 13.34 14.06 -8.10
C HIS A 130 12.79 12.96 -9.02
N GLY A 131 12.74 11.72 -8.53
CA GLY A 131 12.24 10.58 -9.30
C GLY A 131 13.27 9.91 -10.21
N HIS A 132 14.56 10.29 -10.12
CA HIS A 132 15.63 9.56 -10.81
C HIS A 132 15.83 8.19 -10.16
N THR A 133 15.84 7.15 -10.97
CA THR A 133 16.22 5.82 -10.50
C THR A 133 17.74 5.68 -10.40
N THR A 134 18.20 4.55 -9.88
CA THR A 134 19.64 4.22 -9.85
C THR A 134 20.25 4.01 -11.24
N ARG A 135 19.45 3.99 -12.29
CA ARG A 135 19.89 3.87 -13.67
C ARG A 135 19.62 5.16 -14.44
N ASP A 136 20.69 5.73 -15.02
CA ASP A 136 20.64 6.98 -15.78
C ASP A 136 19.58 6.97 -16.90
N GLY A 137 18.82 8.05 -17.03
CA GLY A 137 17.77 8.24 -18.02
C GLY A 137 16.47 7.47 -17.74
N ILE A 138 16.36 6.80 -16.58
CA ILE A 138 15.12 6.16 -16.14
C ILE A 138 14.58 6.88 -14.91
N PHE A 139 13.33 7.29 -15.02
CA PHE A 139 12.58 7.96 -13.98
C PHE A 139 11.41 7.09 -13.52
N ALA A 140 10.99 7.29 -12.29
CA ALA A 140 9.82 6.60 -11.76
C ALA A 140 9.04 7.50 -10.80
N SER A 141 7.73 7.30 -10.76
CA SER A 141 6.85 8.05 -9.87
C SER A 141 5.70 7.19 -9.39
N ASP A 142 4.93 7.72 -8.43
CA ASP A 142 3.70 7.15 -7.93
C ASP A 142 3.85 5.82 -7.19
N ASP A 143 2.91 4.91 -7.33
CA ASP A 143 2.80 3.66 -6.55
C ASP A 143 4.06 2.79 -6.59
N VAL A 144 4.79 2.82 -7.70
CA VAL A 144 6.03 2.03 -7.85
C VAL A 144 7.18 2.53 -6.97
N VAL A 145 7.10 3.80 -6.53
CA VAL A 145 8.12 4.48 -5.70
C VAL A 145 7.62 4.69 -4.26
N LEU A 146 6.38 5.18 -4.12
CA LEU A 146 5.81 5.61 -2.85
C LEU A 146 4.88 4.57 -2.21
N GLY A 147 4.54 3.50 -2.93
CA GLY A 147 3.48 2.57 -2.57
C GLY A 147 2.09 3.17 -2.83
N ALA A 148 1.05 2.34 -2.69
CA ALA A 148 -0.33 2.73 -2.99
C ALA A 148 -0.80 3.93 -2.16
N ARG A 149 -1.15 5.02 -2.84
CA ARG A 149 -1.62 6.28 -2.27
C ARG A 149 -2.86 6.80 -3.00
N THR A 150 -3.20 8.07 -2.79
CA THR A 150 -4.33 8.71 -3.46
C THR A 150 -3.97 9.17 -4.87
N VAL A 151 -4.96 9.20 -5.78
CA VAL A 151 -4.79 9.73 -7.15
C VAL A 151 -4.23 11.17 -7.13
N VAL A 152 -4.63 11.98 -6.15
CA VAL A 152 -4.15 13.37 -6.03
C VAL A 152 -2.64 13.40 -5.77
N GLU A 153 -2.14 12.55 -4.88
CA GLU A 153 -0.70 12.44 -4.58
C GLU A 153 0.06 11.92 -5.80
N ALA A 154 -0.48 10.91 -6.48
CA ALA A 154 0.06 10.35 -7.71
C ALA A 154 0.26 11.42 -8.78
N VAL A 155 -0.79 12.18 -9.08
CA VAL A 155 -0.74 13.26 -10.08
C VAL A 155 0.25 14.37 -9.68
N LYS A 156 0.26 14.75 -8.40
CA LYS A 156 1.19 15.77 -7.89
C LYS A 156 2.64 15.35 -8.09
N TYR A 157 2.97 14.13 -7.68
CA TYR A 157 4.35 13.63 -7.76
C TYR A 157 4.77 13.40 -9.22
N SER A 158 3.89 12.86 -10.06
CA SER A 158 4.19 12.66 -11.49
C SER A 158 4.43 13.96 -12.25
N LYS A 159 3.75 15.06 -11.88
CA LYS A 159 4.06 16.38 -12.45
C LYS A 159 5.46 16.85 -12.10
N GLN A 160 5.87 16.72 -10.84
CA GLN A 160 7.22 17.08 -10.40
C GLN A 160 8.28 16.26 -11.17
N VAL A 161 8.09 14.94 -11.27
CA VAL A 161 9.02 14.08 -12.02
C VAL A 161 9.04 14.41 -13.51
N ALA A 162 7.93 14.83 -14.10
CA ALA A 162 7.89 15.25 -15.50
C ALA A 162 8.70 16.54 -15.76
N GLU A 163 8.70 17.51 -14.81
CA GLU A 163 9.54 18.70 -14.87
C GLU A 163 11.03 18.32 -14.80
N GLU A 164 11.40 17.42 -13.90
CA GLU A 164 12.78 16.92 -13.79
C GLU A 164 13.24 16.14 -15.06
N MET A 165 12.34 15.42 -15.71
CA MET A 165 12.63 14.76 -17.01
C MET A 165 12.92 15.79 -18.10
N ASP A 166 12.19 16.90 -18.15
CA ASP A 166 12.42 17.97 -19.13
C ASP A 166 13.75 18.67 -18.90
N ASP A 167 14.08 18.96 -17.65
CA ASP A 167 15.37 19.53 -17.25
C ASP A 167 16.54 18.58 -17.60
N TYR A 168 16.40 17.30 -17.32
CA TYR A 168 17.38 16.27 -17.71
C TYR A 168 17.62 16.23 -19.22
N LEU A 169 16.54 16.22 -20.01
CA LEU A 169 16.62 16.19 -21.47
C LEU A 169 17.24 17.48 -22.03
N THR A 170 16.96 18.63 -21.41
CA THR A 170 17.52 19.90 -21.82
C THR A 170 19.04 19.92 -21.59
N LYS A 171 19.51 19.53 -20.43
CA LYS A 171 20.94 19.37 -20.12
C LYS A 171 21.65 18.43 -21.09
N ARG A 172 21.06 17.28 -21.37
CA ARG A 172 21.60 16.30 -22.32
C ARG A 172 21.72 16.85 -23.75
N ARG A 173 20.76 17.65 -24.18
CA ARG A 173 20.80 18.30 -25.51
C ARG A 173 21.90 19.36 -25.59
N GLU A 174 22.13 20.11 -24.52
CA GLU A 174 23.21 21.11 -24.45
C GLU A 174 24.59 20.46 -24.46
N GLU A 175 24.78 19.39 -23.70
CA GLU A 175 26.01 18.60 -23.69
C GLU A 175 26.34 18.02 -25.07
N HIS A 176 25.32 17.53 -25.79
CA HIS A 176 25.50 16.98 -27.15
C HIS A 176 25.88 18.07 -28.16
N LYS A 177 25.29 19.28 -28.07
CA LYS A 177 25.68 20.41 -28.95
C LYS A 177 27.13 20.84 -28.69
N GLY A 178 27.54 20.96 -27.44
CA GLY A 178 28.93 21.32 -27.09
C GLY A 178 29.97 20.29 -27.57
N THR A 179 29.60 19.00 -27.62
CA THR A 179 30.50 17.94 -28.11
C THR A 179 30.65 17.93 -29.64
N VAL A 180 29.64 18.38 -30.38
CA VAL A 180 29.69 18.49 -31.84
C VAL A 180 30.54 19.68 -32.28
N GLU A 181 30.41 20.82 -31.58
CA GLU A 181 31.20 22.04 -31.90
C GLU A 181 32.71 21.88 -31.60
N THR A 182 33.09 21.05 -30.61
CA THR A 182 34.50 20.77 -30.28
C THR A 182 35.19 19.82 -31.28
N ASN A 183 34.43 19.02 -32.06
CA ASN A 183 34.99 18.09 -33.05
C ASN A 183 35.08 18.68 -34.48
N GLU A 184 34.55 19.89 -34.72
CA GLU A 184 34.60 20.54 -36.04
C GLU A 184 35.72 21.59 -36.17
N ASN A 185 36.61 21.74 -35.19
CA ASN A 185 37.77 22.63 -35.31
C ASN A 185 39.05 21.82 -35.54
N PRO A 186 39.64 21.83 -36.74
CA PRO A 186 40.89 21.10 -37.08
C PRO A 186 42.11 21.77 -36.47
#